data_a5e57fa7ae5679f19f8dd612573110ee
#
_entry.id   a5e57fa7ae5679f19f8dd612573110ee
#
_cell.length_a   1.000
_cell.length_b   1.000
_cell.length_c   1.000
_cell.angle_alpha   90.00
_cell.angle_beta   90.00
_cell.angle_gamma   90.00
#
_symmetry.space_group_name_H-M   'P 1'
#
loop_
_entity.id
_entity.type
_entity.pdbx_description
1 polymer ?
#
loop_
_entity_poly.entity_id
_entity_poly.type
_entity_poly.pdbx_seq_one_letter_code
_entity_poly.pdbx_strand_id
1 'polypeptide(L)'
;MYARSSEKNDGSIGMDKNITVATMQFKNDVKVSTTEYLKTYYTFKLGDIAFEGHQSKEFRYGRFVENDIGNGIVSHIFAVFRPIQEYDLYFWKYAINNETLMQRILARSTKASTMMHDLVTNDFLNETFLVPSVKEQKQIGAFLNKLDNLITLHQRKCEQTKKLKKYMLQKMFPQNGAKVPEIRFDGFTYDWEQRKLGDEAEEILAGGD
;
A
#
# COMPACT_ATOMS: atom_id res chain seq x y z
N MET A 1 23.22 11.66 -3.83
CA MET A 1 22.66 10.39 -3.39
C MET A 1 21.86 9.70 -4.48
N TYR A 2 20.99 10.40 -5.19
CA TYR A 2 20.27 9.91 -6.37
C TYR A 2 20.76 10.64 -7.63
N ALA A 3 20.69 9.95 -8.76
CA ALA A 3 20.85 10.55 -10.09
C ALA A 3 19.61 10.29 -10.94
N ARG A 4 19.27 11.22 -11.82
CA ARG A 4 18.19 11.05 -12.80
C ARG A 4 18.52 9.87 -13.72
N SER A 5 17.63 8.90 -13.79
CA SER A 5 17.73 7.78 -14.74
C SER A 5 16.79 8.01 -15.92
N SER A 6 17.35 7.90 -17.13
CA SER A 6 16.61 7.86 -18.38
C SER A 6 16.94 6.59 -19.18
N GLU A 7 17.42 5.55 -18.49
CA GLU A 7 17.73 4.26 -19.07
C GLU A 7 16.46 3.62 -19.64
N LYS A 8 16.41 3.48 -20.94
CA LYS A 8 15.27 2.87 -21.63
C LYS A 8 15.36 1.36 -21.60
N ASN A 9 14.19 0.73 -21.58
CA ASN A 9 14.09 -0.69 -21.86
C ASN A 9 14.58 -0.96 -23.30
N ASP A 10 15.39 -1.97 -23.46
CA ASP A 10 15.88 -2.43 -24.78
C ASP A 10 14.86 -3.34 -25.50
N GLY A 11 13.72 -3.61 -24.86
CA GLY A 11 12.69 -4.51 -25.32
C GLY A 11 12.75 -5.90 -24.71
N SER A 12 13.76 -6.18 -23.88
CA SER A 12 13.92 -7.47 -23.19
C SER A 12 12.94 -7.66 -22.03
N ILE A 13 12.49 -6.58 -21.39
CA ILE A 13 11.54 -6.61 -20.30
C ILE A 13 10.13 -6.39 -20.84
N GLY A 14 9.27 -7.39 -20.67
CA GLY A 14 7.88 -7.37 -21.15
C GLY A 14 6.94 -6.53 -20.29
N MET A 15 5.71 -6.35 -20.79
CA MET A 15 4.67 -5.59 -20.07
C MET A 15 4.19 -6.29 -18.78
N ASP A 16 4.42 -7.58 -18.62
CA ASP A 16 4.18 -8.32 -17.38
C ASP A 16 5.05 -7.80 -16.20
N LYS A 17 6.14 -7.10 -16.53
CA LYS A 17 7.00 -6.40 -15.56
C LYS A 17 6.76 -4.89 -15.52
N ASN A 18 5.67 -4.40 -16.09
CA ASN A 18 5.28 -3.00 -15.97
C ASN A 18 4.75 -2.71 -14.57
N ILE A 19 5.37 -1.74 -13.89
CA ILE A 19 5.06 -1.39 -12.50
C ILE A 19 4.10 -0.20 -12.47
N THR A 20 3.02 -0.34 -11.72
CA THR A 20 2.13 0.77 -11.35
C THR A 20 2.76 1.52 -10.18
N VAL A 21 3.25 2.73 -10.41
CA VAL A 21 3.99 3.53 -9.41
C VAL A 21 3.12 3.79 -8.17
N ALA A 22 1.85 4.16 -8.35
CA ALA A 22 0.95 4.51 -7.25
C ALA A 22 0.77 3.40 -6.20
N THR A 23 0.75 2.13 -6.62
CA THR A 23 0.50 0.97 -5.75
C THR A 23 1.73 0.09 -5.56
N MET A 24 2.82 0.35 -6.29
CA MET A 24 4.02 -0.45 -6.36
C MET A 24 3.69 -1.94 -6.58
N GLN A 25 3.05 -2.22 -7.70
CA GLN A 25 2.64 -3.57 -8.11
C GLN A 25 2.88 -3.78 -9.60
N PHE A 26 3.24 -5.00 -9.97
CA PHE A 26 3.24 -5.39 -11.38
C PHE A 26 1.81 -5.40 -11.91
N LYS A 27 1.61 -4.94 -13.14
CA LYS A 27 0.29 -4.94 -13.79
C LYS A 27 -0.15 -6.35 -14.13
N ASN A 28 -1.37 -6.74 -13.73
CA ASN A 28 -1.91 -8.07 -13.95
C ASN A 28 -2.58 -8.23 -15.34
N ASP A 29 -3.22 -7.17 -15.84
CA ASP A 29 -3.91 -7.19 -17.15
C ASP A 29 -3.05 -6.50 -18.20
N VAL A 30 -2.21 -7.27 -18.86
CA VAL A 30 -1.24 -6.71 -19.81
C VAL A 30 -1.61 -7.12 -21.21
N LYS A 31 -1.98 -6.15 -22.06
CA LYS A 31 -2.07 -6.37 -23.50
C LYS A 31 -0.67 -6.63 -24.06
N VAL A 32 -0.56 -7.59 -24.96
CA VAL A 32 0.68 -7.84 -25.69
C VAL A 32 1.07 -6.55 -26.41
N SER A 33 2.28 -6.07 -26.16
CA SER A 33 2.83 -4.85 -26.76
C SER A 33 3.95 -5.20 -27.73
N THR A 34 4.09 -4.39 -28.75
CA THR A 34 5.22 -4.53 -29.69
C THR A 34 6.53 -4.17 -28.98
N THR A 35 7.63 -4.77 -29.42
CA THR A 35 8.98 -4.47 -28.90
C THR A 35 9.30 -2.97 -29.01
N GLU A 36 8.88 -2.32 -30.09
CA GLU A 36 9.09 -0.87 -30.28
C GLU A 36 8.35 -0.03 -29.22
N TYR A 37 7.14 -0.46 -28.83
CA TYR A 37 6.41 0.22 -27.76
C TYR A 37 7.10 0.02 -26.39
N LEU A 38 7.62 -1.19 -26.13
CA LEU A 38 8.36 -1.50 -24.90
C LEU A 38 9.63 -0.64 -24.75
N LYS A 39 10.30 -0.28 -25.86
CA LYS A 39 11.48 0.60 -25.84
C LYS A 39 11.16 2.05 -25.46
N THR A 40 9.89 2.44 -25.40
CA THR A 40 9.51 3.78 -24.91
C THR A 40 9.55 3.88 -23.39
N TYR A 41 9.49 2.74 -22.68
CA TYR A 41 9.49 2.68 -21.24
C TYR A 41 10.91 2.85 -20.66
N TYR A 42 10.97 3.35 -19.41
CA TYR A 42 12.22 3.35 -18.63
C TYR A 42 12.36 2.05 -17.83
N THR A 43 13.60 1.59 -17.65
CA THR A 43 13.91 0.56 -16.65
C THR A 43 13.65 1.13 -15.26
N PHE A 44 13.07 0.31 -14.40
CA PHE A 44 12.77 0.67 -13.01
C PHE A 44 13.27 -0.45 -12.12
N LYS A 45 14.52 -0.27 -11.64
CA LYS A 45 15.24 -1.28 -10.88
C LYS A 45 14.87 -1.20 -9.40
N LEU A 46 15.14 -2.28 -8.68
CA LEU A 46 14.97 -2.30 -7.23
C LEU A 46 15.76 -1.14 -6.59
N GLY A 47 15.09 -0.36 -5.75
CA GLY A 47 15.65 0.84 -5.12
C GLY A 47 15.59 2.12 -5.95
N ASP A 48 15.20 2.08 -7.22
CA ASP A 48 14.88 3.27 -7.97
C ASP A 48 13.64 3.94 -7.36
N ILE A 49 13.59 5.28 -7.39
CA ILE A 49 12.41 6.04 -6.99
C ILE A 49 11.78 6.71 -8.21
N ALA A 50 10.45 6.80 -8.20
CA ALA A 50 9.69 7.51 -9.22
C ALA A 50 8.83 8.60 -8.60
N PHE A 51 8.75 9.75 -9.26
CA PHE A 51 7.89 10.85 -8.80
C PHE A 51 6.47 10.68 -9.34
N GLU A 52 5.49 10.71 -8.43
CA GLU A 52 4.06 10.74 -8.72
C GLU A 52 3.50 12.12 -8.33
N GLY A 53 3.14 12.91 -9.34
CA GLY A 53 2.73 14.30 -9.17
C GLY A 53 1.30 14.51 -8.69
N HIS A 54 0.48 13.46 -8.53
CA HIS A 54 -0.90 13.60 -8.06
C HIS A 54 -0.98 14.12 -6.63
N GLN A 55 -1.82 15.15 -6.45
CA GLN A 55 -2.10 15.69 -5.12
C GLN A 55 -3.09 14.81 -4.37
N SER A 56 -2.89 14.68 -3.06
CA SER A 56 -3.84 14.06 -2.15
C SER A 56 -3.89 14.84 -0.83
N LYS A 57 -4.78 14.43 0.07
CA LYS A 57 -4.80 14.99 1.44
C LYS A 57 -3.50 14.72 2.20
N GLU A 58 -2.82 13.63 1.89
CA GLU A 58 -1.59 13.19 2.53
C GLU A 58 -0.34 13.74 1.83
N PHE A 59 -0.39 13.98 0.51
CA PHE A 59 0.74 14.43 -0.30
C PHE A 59 0.36 15.66 -1.11
N ARG A 60 0.65 16.83 -0.54
CA ARG A 60 0.24 18.11 -1.13
C ARG A 60 0.92 18.42 -2.45
N TYR A 61 2.19 18.05 -2.60
CA TYR A 61 3.04 18.37 -3.75
C TYR A 61 3.38 17.15 -4.61
N GLY A 62 2.58 16.08 -4.52
CA GLY A 62 2.96 14.78 -5.03
C GLY A 62 3.88 14.04 -4.06
N ARG A 63 4.40 12.90 -4.50
CA ARG A 63 5.27 12.05 -3.68
C ARG A 63 6.30 11.31 -4.49
N PHE A 64 7.35 10.85 -3.86
CA PHE A 64 8.19 9.80 -4.41
C PHE A 64 7.73 8.43 -3.93
N VAL A 65 7.86 7.43 -4.79
CA VAL A 65 7.61 6.04 -4.47
C VAL A 65 8.82 5.22 -4.85
N GLU A 66 9.33 4.41 -3.94
CA GLU A 66 10.48 3.54 -4.17
C GLU A 66 10.05 2.17 -4.68
N ASN A 67 10.78 1.65 -5.65
CA ASN A 67 10.59 0.29 -6.14
C ASN A 67 11.20 -0.72 -5.15
N ASP A 68 10.36 -1.37 -4.38
CA ASP A 68 10.71 -2.40 -3.41
C ASP A 68 10.26 -3.81 -3.83
N ILE A 69 9.71 -3.98 -5.05
CA ILE A 69 9.13 -5.24 -5.52
C ILE A 69 9.98 -6.00 -6.53
N GLY A 70 11.00 -5.36 -7.09
CA GLY A 70 11.92 -5.98 -8.05
C GLY A 70 12.03 -5.25 -9.38
N ASN A 71 12.93 -5.72 -10.23
CA ASN A 71 13.21 -5.06 -11.50
C ASN A 71 12.03 -5.15 -12.47
N GLY A 72 11.73 -4.05 -13.12
CA GLY A 72 10.67 -3.93 -14.12
C GLY A 72 10.83 -2.70 -15.01
N ILE A 73 9.74 -2.27 -15.56
CA ILE A 73 9.65 -1.07 -16.40
C ILE A 73 8.55 -0.14 -15.89
N VAL A 74 8.68 1.15 -16.17
CA VAL A 74 7.70 2.19 -15.85
C VAL A 74 7.53 3.11 -17.06
N SER A 75 6.34 3.71 -17.19
CA SER A 75 6.07 4.65 -18.26
C SER A 75 7.06 5.83 -18.25
N HIS A 76 7.49 6.26 -19.42
CA HIS A 76 8.40 7.39 -19.59
C HIS A 76 7.87 8.75 -19.09
N ILE A 77 6.59 8.82 -18.73
CA ILE A 77 6.01 10.01 -18.11
C ILE A 77 6.52 10.24 -16.67
N PHE A 78 7.02 9.18 -15.99
CA PHE A 78 7.54 9.30 -14.65
C PHE A 78 8.99 9.77 -14.63
N ALA A 79 9.31 10.63 -13.69
CA ALA A 79 10.68 10.99 -13.37
C ALA A 79 11.30 9.89 -12.48
N VAL A 80 12.21 9.10 -13.05
CA VAL A 80 12.90 8.01 -12.34
C VAL A 80 14.26 8.49 -11.86
N PHE A 81 14.61 8.15 -10.62
CA PHE A 81 15.93 8.42 -10.03
C PHE A 81 16.49 7.14 -9.45
N ARG A 82 17.79 6.96 -9.64
CA ARG A 82 18.54 5.77 -9.21
C ARG A 82 19.51 6.12 -8.11
N PRO A 83 19.62 5.33 -7.03
CA PRO A 83 20.64 5.55 -6.02
C PRO A 83 22.04 5.33 -6.59
N ILE A 84 22.98 6.24 -6.24
CA ILE A 84 24.38 6.22 -6.68
C ILE A 84 25.38 6.00 -5.55
N GLN A 85 24.88 5.77 -4.34
CA GLN A 85 25.69 5.53 -3.14
C GLN A 85 25.10 4.33 -2.39
N GLU A 86 25.88 3.77 -1.44
CA GLU A 86 25.35 2.75 -0.54
C GLU A 86 24.20 3.31 0.30
N TYR A 87 23.12 2.55 0.40
CA TYR A 87 21.87 2.93 1.06
C TYR A 87 21.17 1.69 1.61
N ASP A 88 20.17 1.91 2.48
CA ASP A 88 19.24 0.85 2.90
C ASP A 88 17.88 1.04 2.23
N LEU A 89 17.41 0.00 1.54
CA LEU A 89 16.17 0.01 0.77
C LEU A 89 14.96 0.40 1.64
N TYR A 90 14.81 -0.23 2.80
CA TYR A 90 13.65 0.00 3.66
C TYR A 90 13.68 1.39 4.30
N PHE A 91 14.86 1.86 4.75
CA PHE A 91 14.98 3.21 5.27
C PHE A 91 14.51 4.23 4.24
N TRP A 92 15.00 4.11 3.00
CA TRP A 92 14.68 5.08 1.96
C TRP A 92 13.23 4.99 1.50
N LYS A 93 12.64 3.80 1.45
CA LYS A 93 11.20 3.62 1.23
C LYS A 93 10.36 4.50 2.18
N TYR A 94 10.71 4.52 3.47
CA TYR A 94 9.98 5.34 4.45
C TYR A 94 10.38 6.81 4.41
N ALA A 95 11.67 7.12 4.28
CA ALA A 95 12.16 8.49 4.28
C ALA A 95 11.65 9.30 3.07
N ILE A 96 11.72 8.70 1.87
CA ILE A 96 11.33 9.40 0.62
C ILE A 96 9.81 9.56 0.48
N ASN A 97 9.05 8.74 1.19
CA ASN A 97 7.57 8.79 1.20
C ASN A 97 7.02 9.50 2.46
N ASN A 98 7.89 10.04 3.30
CA ASN A 98 7.50 10.76 4.50
C ASN A 98 7.13 12.21 4.16
N GLU A 99 5.85 12.58 4.24
CA GLU A 99 5.37 13.92 3.91
C GLU A 99 6.04 14.99 4.77
N THR A 100 6.26 14.76 6.06
CA THR A 100 6.89 15.74 6.96
C THR A 100 8.31 16.10 6.51
N LEU A 101 9.07 15.12 6.00
CA LEU A 101 10.41 15.34 5.48
C LEU A 101 10.38 15.95 4.08
N MET A 102 9.51 15.43 3.22
CA MET A 102 9.54 15.72 1.79
C MET A 102 8.75 16.98 1.40
N GLN A 103 7.77 17.39 2.21
CA GLN A 103 6.89 18.52 1.88
C GLN A 103 7.65 19.81 1.55
N ARG A 104 8.66 20.16 2.36
CA ARG A 104 9.46 21.38 2.13
C ARG A 104 10.32 21.27 0.88
N ILE A 105 10.88 20.10 0.63
CA ILE A 105 11.69 19.78 -0.55
C ILE A 105 10.82 19.89 -1.79
N LEU A 106 9.70 19.19 -1.81
CA LEU A 106 8.77 19.16 -2.95
C LEU A 106 8.12 20.52 -3.21
N ALA A 107 7.82 21.30 -2.17
CA ALA A 107 7.30 22.67 -2.35
C ALA A 107 8.28 23.58 -3.12
N ARG A 108 9.59 23.35 -3.02
CA ARG A 108 10.63 24.13 -3.73
C ARG A 108 11.03 23.52 -5.07
N SER A 109 10.84 22.21 -5.21
CA SER A 109 11.29 21.47 -6.40
C SER A 109 10.14 21.00 -7.33
N THR A 110 8.91 21.48 -7.09
CA THR A 110 7.77 21.20 -7.97
C THR A 110 7.09 22.48 -8.43
N LYS A 111 6.43 22.40 -9.58
CA LYS A 111 5.55 23.44 -10.13
C LYS A 111 4.14 22.91 -10.25
N ALA A 112 3.15 23.69 -9.82
CA ALA A 112 1.75 23.32 -9.99
C ALA A 112 1.38 23.33 -11.46
N SER A 113 0.71 22.28 -11.93
CA SER A 113 0.04 22.21 -13.20
C SER A 113 -1.47 22.00 -12.98
N THR A 114 -2.26 21.80 -14.03
CA THR A 114 -3.72 21.83 -13.95
C THR A 114 -4.30 20.82 -12.94
N MET A 115 -3.72 19.63 -12.81
CA MET A 115 -4.21 18.57 -11.91
C MET A 115 -3.09 17.85 -11.15
N MET A 116 -1.85 18.24 -11.35
CA MET A 116 -0.67 17.54 -10.83
C MET A 116 0.39 18.58 -10.45
N HIS A 117 1.44 18.11 -9.81
CA HIS A 117 2.71 18.83 -9.68
C HIS A 117 3.73 18.22 -10.63
N ASP A 118 4.45 19.08 -11.34
CA ASP A 118 5.56 18.67 -12.19
C ASP A 118 6.88 18.86 -11.44
N LEU A 119 7.68 17.81 -11.37
CA LEU A 119 8.98 17.84 -10.69
C LEU A 119 10.01 18.61 -11.53
N VAL A 120 10.65 19.60 -10.92
CA VAL A 120 11.84 20.28 -11.48
C VAL A 120 13.08 19.49 -11.02
N THR A 121 13.56 18.61 -11.89
CA THR A 121 14.60 17.62 -11.57
C THR A 121 15.86 18.26 -10.94
N ASN A 122 16.36 19.38 -11.50
CA ASN A 122 17.56 20.03 -11.01
C ASN A 122 17.33 20.63 -9.61
N ASP A 123 16.18 21.22 -9.37
CA ASP A 123 15.84 21.79 -8.06
C ASP A 123 15.79 20.67 -7.01
N PHE A 124 15.13 19.55 -7.34
CA PHE A 124 15.10 18.38 -6.46
C PHE A 124 16.48 17.81 -6.15
N LEU A 125 17.34 17.65 -7.14
CA LEU A 125 18.68 17.10 -6.96
C LEU A 125 19.62 18.02 -6.17
N ASN A 126 19.30 19.31 -6.08
CA ASN A 126 20.04 20.29 -5.27
C ASN A 126 19.51 20.39 -3.82
N GLU A 127 18.38 19.79 -3.52
CA GLU A 127 17.83 19.78 -2.16
C GLU A 127 18.66 18.88 -1.23
N THR A 128 18.64 19.21 0.05
CA THR A 128 19.36 18.49 1.09
C THR A 128 18.47 18.21 2.29
N PHE A 129 18.70 17.08 2.96
CA PHE A 129 18.12 16.78 4.26
C PHE A 129 19.07 15.88 5.07
N LEU A 130 18.82 15.78 6.36
CA LEU A 130 19.65 14.98 7.26
C LEU A 130 19.44 13.50 7.03
N VAL A 131 20.54 12.76 6.87
CA VAL A 131 20.53 11.31 6.63
C VAL A 131 21.44 10.64 7.67
N PRO A 132 20.99 9.59 8.35
CA PRO A 132 21.82 8.84 9.28
C PRO A 132 22.85 7.98 8.55
N SER A 133 23.81 7.44 9.29
CA SER A 133 24.76 6.46 8.74
C SER A 133 24.05 5.24 8.16
N VAL A 134 24.65 4.58 7.16
CA VAL A 134 24.05 3.36 6.55
C VAL A 134 23.77 2.28 7.59
N LYS A 135 24.61 2.16 8.62
CA LYS A 135 24.36 1.23 9.74
C LYS A 135 23.06 1.54 10.48
N GLU A 136 22.83 2.81 10.75
CA GLU A 136 21.60 3.27 11.41
C GLU A 136 20.38 3.19 10.46
N GLN A 137 20.55 3.50 9.17
CA GLN A 137 19.51 3.29 8.15
C GLN A 137 19.01 1.84 8.18
N LYS A 138 19.91 0.85 8.19
CA LYS A 138 19.57 -0.58 8.27
C LYS A 138 18.76 -0.92 9.52
N GLN A 139 19.08 -0.32 10.66
CA GLN A 139 18.33 -0.54 11.91
C GLN A 139 16.92 0.08 11.85
N ILE A 140 16.82 1.33 11.41
CA ILE A 140 15.52 2.04 11.27
C ILE A 140 14.65 1.33 10.23
N GLY A 141 15.19 1.03 9.05
CA GLY A 141 14.48 0.36 7.96
C GLY A 141 13.95 -1.00 8.37
N ALA A 142 14.79 -1.83 9.00
CA ALA A 142 14.38 -3.15 9.50
C ALA A 142 13.28 -3.04 10.57
N PHE A 143 13.37 -2.06 11.48
CA PHE A 143 12.35 -1.84 12.50
C PHE A 143 11.00 -1.46 11.89
N LEU A 144 10.97 -0.48 10.99
CA LEU A 144 9.74 -0.01 10.34
C LEU A 144 9.12 -1.10 9.47
N ASN A 145 9.94 -1.82 8.68
CA ASN A 145 9.48 -2.95 7.88
C ASN A 145 8.87 -4.08 8.73
N LYS A 146 9.43 -4.34 9.92
CA LYS A 146 8.84 -5.29 10.89
C LYS A 146 7.46 -4.82 11.38
N LEU A 147 7.29 -3.52 11.63
CA LEU A 147 5.98 -2.97 12.01
C LEU A 147 4.95 -3.13 10.90
N ASP A 148 5.29 -2.85 9.65
CA ASP A 148 4.38 -3.02 8.50
C ASP A 148 3.97 -4.50 8.33
N ASN A 149 4.91 -5.43 8.50
CA ASN A 149 4.61 -6.85 8.47
C ASN A 149 3.65 -7.28 9.59
N LEU A 150 3.83 -6.76 10.81
CA LEU A 150 2.92 -7.00 11.93
C LEU A 150 1.52 -6.42 11.65
N ILE A 151 1.43 -5.19 11.16
CA ILE A 151 0.15 -4.55 10.77
C ILE A 151 -0.56 -5.42 9.75
N THR A 152 0.12 -5.82 8.68
CA THR A 152 -0.44 -6.66 7.61
C THR A 152 -0.94 -8.01 8.15
N LEU A 153 -0.18 -8.66 9.04
CA LEU A 153 -0.55 -9.93 9.66
C LEU A 153 -1.82 -9.77 10.52
N HIS A 154 -1.87 -8.71 11.34
CA HIS A 154 -3.03 -8.44 12.19
C HIS A 154 -4.28 -8.09 11.37
N GLN A 155 -4.14 -7.33 10.27
CA GLN A 155 -5.24 -7.05 9.37
C GLN A 155 -5.80 -8.33 8.74
N ARG A 156 -4.94 -9.23 8.24
CA ARG A 156 -5.36 -10.55 7.71
C ARG A 156 -6.08 -11.37 8.76
N LYS A 157 -5.56 -11.43 9.99
CA LYS A 157 -6.20 -12.15 11.11
C LYS A 157 -7.56 -11.54 11.45
N CYS A 158 -7.67 -10.23 11.46
CA CYS A 158 -8.93 -9.52 11.67
C CYS A 158 -9.98 -9.91 10.62
N GLU A 159 -9.59 -9.88 9.33
CA GLU A 159 -10.49 -10.27 8.23
C GLU A 159 -10.92 -11.74 8.30
N GLN A 160 -10.01 -12.64 8.63
CA GLN A 160 -10.33 -14.05 8.83
C GLN A 160 -11.31 -14.24 9.99
N THR A 161 -11.09 -13.54 11.11
CA THR A 161 -11.96 -13.60 12.29
C THR A 161 -13.35 -13.02 11.98
N LYS A 162 -13.43 -11.93 11.22
CA LYS A 162 -14.72 -11.39 10.74
C LYS A 162 -15.49 -12.39 9.86
N LYS A 163 -14.79 -13.07 8.95
CA LYS A 163 -15.38 -14.13 8.10
C LYS A 163 -15.88 -15.29 8.96
N LEU A 164 -15.08 -15.74 9.93
CA LEU A 164 -15.48 -16.79 10.87
C LEU A 164 -16.71 -16.37 11.68
N LYS A 165 -16.72 -15.16 12.25
CA LYS A 165 -17.91 -14.64 12.98
C LYS A 165 -19.16 -14.65 12.09
N LYS A 166 -19.04 -14.18 10.84
CA LYS A 166 -20.17 -14.19 9.88
C LYS A 166 -20.66 -15.62 9.63
N TYR A 167 -19.76 -16.58 9.43
CA TYR A 167 -20.08 -17.98 9.25
C TYR A 167 -20.81 -18.55 10.47
N MET A 168 -20.26 -18.32 11.69
CA MET A 168 -20.87 -18.80 12.94
C MET A 168 -22.24 -18.19 13.18
N LEU A 169 -22.46 -16.90 12.89
CA LEU A 169 -23.78 -16.28 12.96
C LEU A 169 -24.81 -16.95 12.05
N GLN A 170 -24.40 -17.47 10.88
CA GLN A 170 -25.29 -18.19 9.97
C GLN A 170 -25.56 -19.62 10.45
N LYS A 171 -24.58 -20.27 11.11
CA LYS A 171 -24.66 -21.70 11.45
C LYS A 171 -25.11 -21.95 12.89
N MET A 172 -24.90 -21.00 13.80
CA MET A 172 -25.28 -21.12 15.22
C MET A 172 -26.68 -20.59 15.50
N PHE A 173 -27.41 -20.10 14.50
CA PHE A 173 -28.82 -19.73 14.62
C PHE A 173 -29.65 -20.59 13.65
N PRO A 174 -30.80 -21.13 14.11
CA PRO A 174 -31.67 -21.92 13.26
C PRO A 174 -32.13 -21.12 12.05
N GLN A 175 -32.18 -21.76 10.87
CA GLN A 175 -32.62 -21.15 9.62
C GLN A 175 -33.78 -21.98 9.01
N ASN A 176 -34.55 -21.35 8.15
CA ASN A 176 -35.62 -22.03 7.35
C ASN A 176 -36.64 -22.81 8.21
N GLY A 177 -36.98 -22.30 9.40
CA GLY A 177 -37.93 -22.95 10.28
C GLY A 177 -37.36 -24.14 11.10
N ALA A 178 -36.05 -24.39 11.02
CA ALA A 178 -35.42 -25.40 11.89
C ALA A 178 -35.53 -24.97 13.35
N LYS A 179 -35.65 -25.93 14.27
CA LYS A 179 -35.69 -25.71 15.72
C LYS A 179 -34.31 -25.81 16.38
N VAL A 180 -33.30 -26.26 15.65
CA VAL A 180 -31.92 -26.43 16.12
C VAL A 180 -30.95 -25.81 15.13
N PRO A 181 -29.91 -25.14 15.57
CA PRO A 181 -28.86 -24.63 14.68
C PRO A 181 -27.99 -25.77 14.15
N GLU A 182 -27.34 -25.54 13.03
CA GLU A 182 -26.41 -26.50 12.42
C GLU A 182 -25.13 -26.70 13.25
N ILE A 183 -24.64 -25.65 13.87
CA ILE A 183 -23.50 -25.69 14.80
C ILE A 183 -23.99 -25.28 16.19
N ARG A 184 -23.67 -26.10 17.20
CA ARG A 184 -24.06 -25.90 18.57
C ARG A 184 -22.95 -26.29 19.52
N PHE A 185 -22.90 -25.74 20.70
CA PHE A 185 -21.98 -26.17 21.74
C PHE A 185 -22.38 -27.54 22.28
N ASP A 186 -21.40 -28.33 22.70
CA ASP A 186 -21.64 -29.64 23.29
C ASP A 186 -22.50 -29.51 24.57
N GLY A 187 -23.33 -30.53 24.82
CA GLY A 187 -24.23 -30.57 25.96
C GLY A 187 -25.61 -29.94 25.78
N PHE A 188 -25.83 -29.21 24.68
CA PHE A 188 -27.16 -28.65 24.38
C PHE A 188 -27.86 -29.52 23.32
N THR A 189 -28.85 -30.30 23.74
CA THR A 189 -29.54 -31.29 22.84
C THR A 189 -31.01 -30.95 22.56
N TYR A 190 -31.62 -30.12 23.40
CA TYR A 190 -33.07 -29.80 23.27
C TYR A 190 -33.33 -28.80 22.14
N ASP A 191 -34.52 -28.86 21.54
CA ASP A 191 -35.02 -27.89 20.57
C ASP A 191 -35.04 -26.48 21.19
N TRP A 192 -34.80 -25.46 20.35
CA TRP A 192 -35.03 -24.07 20.77
C TRP A 192 -36.51 -23.81 20.90
N GLU A 193 -36.91 -23.13 21.94
CA GLU A 193 -38.28 -22.76 22.24
C GLU A 193 -38.66 -21.48 21.50
N GLN A 194 -39.89 -21.47 20.97
CA GLN A 194 -40.46 -20.27 20.38
C GLN A 194 -41.12 -19.45 21.49
N ARG A 195 -40.59 -18.28 21.80
CA ARG A 195 -41.10 -17.35 22.83
C ARG A 195 -41.50 -16.03 22.20
N LYS A 196 -42.44 -15.31 22.80
CA LYS A 196 -42.79 -13.95 22.40
C LYS A 196 -41.73 -12.98 22.89
N LEU A 197 -41.33 -12.03 22.04
CA LEU A 197 -40.35 -11.00 22.43
C LEU A 197 -40.84 -10.15 23.61
N GLY A 198 -42.16 -9.93 23.74
CA GLY A 198 -42.73 -9.19 24.87
C GLY A 198 -42.59 -9.90 26.21
N ASP A 199 -42.60 -11.25 26.22
CA ASP A 199 -42.47 -12.02 27.45
C ASP A 199 -40.99 -12.05 27.95
N GLU A 200 -40.05 -11.82 27.06
CA GLU A 200 -38.58 -11.77 27.37
C GLU A 200 -38.10 -10.32 27.66
N ALA A 201 -38.95 -9.33 27.49
CA ALA A 201 -38.61 -7.91 27.62
C ALA A 201 -39.10 -7.25 28.92
N GLU A 202 -39.58 -7.99 29.88
CA GLU A 202 -40.12 -7.44 31.15
C GLU A 202 -39.10 -6.68 32.01
N GLU A 203 -37.81 -6.69 31.67
CA GLU A 203 -36.78 -5.92 32.36
C GLU A 203 -35.85 -5.06 31.46
N ILE A 204 -36.35 -4.54 30.37
CA ILE A 204 -35.64 -3.42 29.74
C ILE A 204 -36.03 -2.15 30.49
N LEU A 205 -35.41 -1.94 31.62
CA LEU A 205 -35.34 -0.61 32.24
C LEU A 205 -34.73 0.33 31.22
N ALA A 206 -35.50 1.31 30.79
CA ALA A 206 -34.98 2.43 30.03
C ALA A 206 -33.79 2.97 30.81
N GLY A 207 -32.58 2.79 30.29
CA GLY A 207 -31.38 3.41 30.80
C GLY A 207 -31.61 4.90 30.73
N GLY A 208 -31.79 5.49 31.90
CA GLY A 208 -31.93 6.92 32.05
C GLY A 208 -30.63 7.60 31.69
N ASP A 209 -30.79 8.75 31.08
CA ASP A 209 -29.96 9.96 30.91
C ASP A 209 -28.45 9.86 30.98
#